data_2fe0b05d54f67269be200363305725c9
#
_entry.id   2fe0b05d54f67269be200363305725c9
#
_cell.length_a   1.000
_cell.length_b   1.000
_cell.length_c   1.000
_cell.angle_alpha   90.00
_cell.angle_beta   90.00
_cell.angle_gamma   90.00
#
_symmetry.space_group_name_H-M   'P 1'
#
loop_
_entity.id
_entity.type
_entity.pdbx_description
1 polymer ?
#
loop_
_entity_poly.entity_id
_entity_poly.type
_entity_poly.pdbx_seq_one_letter_code
_entity_poly.pdbx_strand_id
1 'polypeptide(L)'
;QGFLVSNQIDEDEEWSFSKLEEVPHMPTNDETKTGLQFVRDFYRGSSAYADHIASELLSAIHLETKLDTAIIESALSGKDIVLTGNPGDGKTHVIRMLKNKLEGSGKPIRIELDASTLSDEDIYLKWKSARENNMPFVIAINAAVLYSVYQKYSEFQPIRDAYFQMSHAVVFHDEVTENGNVVVFDLSKREVLTADILKKAIEKLTDSTHYTECAGCPLNENCDVHKNCTLLNSALFQERLFVILQRVSMKGYHATVRELQSLIAYLIFGNRSCKEIGRTTGSNQYNLVNLVFSGKGALFDAIRSAIDPVTISHPIWDERILLNDIPNDSWVDGYEIPAEAIAYDNDELFRLRKRQFYFFNKNGEALLTIMDDDATRFQAFLGQDNGKIVKELVRRLNAFF
;
A
#
# COMPACT_ATOMS: atom_id res chain seq x y z
N GLN A 1 -39.97 16.20 40.72
CA GLN A 1 -38.98 15.58 41.62
C GLN A 1 -37.83 15.15 40.74
N GLY A 2 -36.75 15.94 40.74
CA GLY A 2 -35.53 15.68 40.02
C GLY A 2 -34.63 14.78 40.85
N PHE A 3 -33.90 13.88 40.15
CA PHE A 3 -32.72 13.22 40.67
C PHE A 3 -31.51 13.78 39.95
N LEU A 4 -30.74 14.59 40.67
CA LEU A 4 -29.37 14.95 40.33
C LEU A 4 -28.49 13.75 40.76
N VAL A 5 -27.84 13.09 39.81
CA VAL A 5 -26.75 12.16 40.08
C VAL A 5 -25.45 12.95 39.85
N SER A 6 -24.76 13.25 40.93
CA SER A 6 -23.42 13.80 40.96
C SER A 6 -22.41 12.70 40.56
N ASN A 7 -21.83 12.82 39.42
CA ASN A 7 -20.59 12.05 39.10
C ASN A 7 -19.41 12.74 39.77
N GLN A 8 -18.91 12.17 40.84
CA GLN A 8 -17.56 12.43 41.34
C GLN A 8 -16.59 11.82 40.33
N ILE A 9 -15.78 12.69 39.73
CA ILE A 9 -14.60 12.27 38.96
C ILE A 9 -13.52 12.10 40.02
N ASP A 10 -13.06 10.87 40.23
CA ASP A 10 -11.85 10.57 40.98
C ASP A 10 -10.65 11.06 40.17
N GLU A 11 -10.10 12.21 40.55
CA GLU A 11 -8.76 12.66 40.19
C GLU A 11 -7.79 11.87 41.05
N ASP A 12 -7.21 10.76 40.57
CA ASP A 12 -5.92 10.18 41.01
C ASP A 12 -5.69 8.83 40.30
N GLU A 13 -5.56 8.83 38.96
CA GLU A 13 -4.80 7.80 38.26
C GLU A 13 -3.55 8.44 37.64
N GLU A 14 -2.46 8.43 38.41
CA GLU A 14 -1.10 8.58 37.88
C GLU A 14 -0.87 7.51 36.80
N TRP A 15 -0.84 7.93 35.55
CA TRP A 15 -0.40 7.11 34.45
C TRP A 15 1.09 6.79 34.60
N SER A 16 1.40 5.68 35.27
CA SER A 16 2.76 5.17 35.30
C SER A 16 3.13 4.58 33.94
N PHE A 17 4.09 5.19 33.28
CA PHE A 17 4.73 4.72 32.03
C PHE A 17 5.54 3.41 32.19
N SER A 18 5.28 2.58 33.18
CA SER A 18 6.05 1.39 33.51
C SER A 18 5.49 0.08 32.96
N LYS A 19 4.58 0.10 31.97
CA LYS A 19 4.20 -1.07 31.17
C LYS A 19 4.37 -0.79 29.67
N LEU A 20 5.56 -0.34 29.28
CA LEU A 20 6.06 -0.65 27.95
C LEU A 20 6.38 -2.15 28.00
N GLU A 21 5.52 -2.96 27.39
CA GLU A 21 5.83 -4.34 27.07
C GLU A 21 7.21 -4.36 26.40
N GLU A 22 8.09 -5.21 26.91
CA GLU A 22 9.43 -5.41 26.39
C GLU A 22 9.35 -5.54 24.87
N VAL A 23 9.96 -4.58 24.19
CA VAL A 23 10.24 -4.70 22.74
C VAL A 23 11.02 -6.00 22.61
N PRO A 24 10.54 -7.00 21.82
CA PRO A 24 11.24 -8.25 21.68
C PRO A 24 12.68 -7.95 21.26
N HIS A 25 13.64 -8.38 22.06
CA HIS A 25 15.05 -8.31 21.74
C HIS A 25 15.24 -8.85 20.33
N MET A 26 15.66 -8.00 19.40
CA MET A 26 16.03 -8.45 18.05
C MET A 26 17.14 -9.48 18.21
N PRO A 27 17.02 -10.66 17.62
CA PRO A 27 18.14 -11.57 17.54
C PRO A 27 19.23 -10.90 16.70
N THR A 28 20.34 -10.58 17.34
CA THR A 28 21.59 -10.20 16.68
C THR A 28 22.24 -11.48 16.13
N ASN A 29 21.64 -12.09 15.12
CA ASN A 29 22.30 -13.12 14.36
C ASN A 29 22.23 -12.74 12.89
N ASP A 30 23.40 -12.53 12.36
CA ASP A 30 23.81 -12.30 10.99
C ASP A 30 23.59 -13.57 10.13
N GLU A 31 22.46 -14.24 10.30
CA GLU A 31 21.98 -15.27 9.38
C GLU A 31 21.33 -14.54 8.23
N THR A 32 21.95 -14.63 7.07
CA THR A 32 21.40 -14.16 5.78
C THR A 32 20.01 -14.74 5.63
N LYS A 33 18.97 -13.89 5.85
CA LYS A 33 17.58 -14.29 5.69
C LYS A 33 17.39 -14.84 4.29
N THR A 34 16.73 -15.98 4.19
CA THR A 34 16.38 -16.55 2.88
C THR A 34 15.36 -15.69 2.16
N GLY A 35 15.27 -15.78 0.83
CA GLY A 35 14.35 -14.99 0.03
C GLY A 35 12.89 -15.11 0.51
N LEU A 36 12.46 -16.35 0.85
CA LEU A 36 11.12 -16.64 1.34
C LEU A 36 10.83 -15.99 2.71
N GLN A 37 11.79 -16.06 3.64
CA GLN A 37 11.66 -15.41 4.94
C GLN A 37 11.61 -13.88 4.79
N PHE A 38 12.42 -13.35 3.88
CA PHE A 38 12.45 -11.93 3.57
C PHE A 38 11.09 -11.40 3.10
N VAL A 39 10.44 -12.06 2.12
CA VAL A 39 9.10 -11.66 1.63
C VAL A 39 8.06 -11.75 2.75
N ARG A 40 8.06 -12.83 3.53
CA ARG A 40 7.12 -13.01 4.64
C ARG A 40 7.25 -11.89 5.70
N ASP A 41 8.47 -11.48 5.98
CA ASP A 41 8.76 -10.52 7.04
C ASP A 41 8.30 -9.09 6.71
N PHE A 42 7.94 -8.80 5.44
CA PHE A 42 7.28 -7.52 5.10
C PHE A 42 5.99 -7.31 5.88
N TYR A 43 5.16 -8.32 6.01
CA TYR A 43 3.92 -8.19 6.79
C TYR A 43 4.18 -8.06 8.29
N ARG A 44 5.21 -8.75 8.80
CA ARG A 44 5.55 -8.74 10.22
C ARG A 44 6.25 -7.46 10.70
N GLY A 45 6.55 -6.55 9.78
CA GLY A 45 7.22 -5.28 10.09
C GLY A 45 8.69 -5.39 10.47
N SER A 46 9.25 -6.60 10.57
CA SER A 46 10.66 -6.84 10.93
C SER A 46 11.64 -6.43 9.83
N SER A 47 11.17 -6.29 8.60
CA SER A 47 11.92 -5.73 7.47
C SER A 47 11.63 -4.24 7.25
N ALA A 48 11.08 -3.56 8.25
CA ALA A 48 10.58 -2.19 8.12
C ALA A 48 11.68 -1.14 7.90
N TYR A 49 12.93 -1.47 8.22
CA TYR A 49 14.04 -0.51 8.13
C TYR A 49 14.96 -0.90 6.98
N ALA A 50 14.94 -0.09 5.91
CA ALA A 50 15.82 -0.25 4.75
C ALA A 50 17.31 -0.29 5.14
N ASP A 51 17.67 0.28 6.28
CA ASP A 51 19.06 0.36 6.76
C ASP A 51 19.66 -0.99 7.16
N HIS A 52 18.81 -1.98 7.46
CA HIS A 52 19.22 -3.32 7.89
C HIS A 52 19.03 -4.39 6.81
N ILE A 53 18.59 -4.01 5.60
CA ILE A 53 18.35 -4.94 4.51
C ILE A 53 19.59 -4.97 3.61
N ALA A 54 20.06 -6.16 3.24
CA ALA A 54 21.15 -6.33 2.28
C ALA A 54 20.83 -5.68 0.93
N SER A 55 21.83 -5.11 0.28
CA SER A 55 21.64 -4.36 -0.98
C SER A 55 21.02 -5.19 -2.10
N GLU A 56 21.33 -6.49 -2.16
CA GLU A 56 20.76 -7.41 -3.13
C GLU A 56 19.25 -7.60 -2.93
N LEU A 57 18.82 -7.76 -1.68
CA LEU A 57 17.40 -7.92 -1.35
C LEU A 57 16.61 -6.62 -1.57
N LEU A 58 17.22 -5.46 -1.29
CA LEU A 58 16.63 -4.16 -1.60
C LEU A 58 16.40 -4.00 -3.11
N SER A 59 17.38 -4.41 -3.93
CA SER A 59 17.26 -4.40 -5.39
C SER A 59 16.13 -5.29 -5.88
N ALA A 60 15.99 -6.48 -5.29
CA ALA A 60 14.96 -7.44 -5.67
C ALA A 60 13.52 -6.91 -5.50
N ILE A 61 13.29 -6.04 -4.51
CA ILE A 61 11.96 -5.49 -4.20
C ILE A 61 11.74 -4.05 -4.68
N HIS A 62 12.77 -3.41 -5.22
CA HIS A 62 12.66 -2.03 -5.67
C HIS A 62 11.69 -1.88 -6.84
N LEU A 63 10.73 -0.99 -6.69
CA LEU A 63 9.74 -0.67 -7.72
C LEU A 63 10.24 0.51 -8.55
N GLU A 64 10.90 0.24 -9.66
CA GLU A 64 11.37 1.29 -10.55
C GLU A 64 10.21 2.11 -11.11
N THR A 65 10.34 3.44 -10.99
CA THR A 65 9.34 4.39 -11.44
C THR A 65 9.99 5.57 -12.16
N LYS A 66 9.17 6.42 -12.79
CA LYS A 66 9.65 7.66 -13.41
C LYS A 66 10.34 8.59 -12.40
N LEU A 67 10.01 8.47 -11.12
CA LEU A 67 10.64 9.24 -10.05
C LEU A 67 12.15 8.94 -9.97
N ASP A 68 12.54 7.67 -10.07
CA ASP A 68 13.95 7.24 -9.98
C ASP A 68 14.77 7.90 -11.10
N THR A 69 14.23 7.90 -12.32
CA THR A 69 14.85 8.55 -13.47
C THR A 69 14.96 10.06 -13.25
N ALA A 70 13.89 10.71 -12.81
CA ALA A 70 13.87 12.15 -12.58
C ALA A 70 14.87 12.59 -11.49
N ILE A 71 15.03 11.81 -10.42
CA ILE A 71 16.01 12.07 -9.37
C ILE A 71 17.42 11.96 -9.91
N ILE A 72 17.75 10.88 -10.65
CA ILE A 72 19.08 10.67 -11.23
C ILE A 72 19.43 11.81 -12.20
N GLU A 73 18.54 12.10 -13.15
CA GLU A 73 18.76 13.16 -14.15
C GLU A 73 18.98 14.53 -13.50
N SER A 74 18.17 14.85 -12.49
CA SER A 74 18.29 16.11 -11.75
C SER A 74 19.61 16.19 -10.98
N ALA A 75 20.00 15.14 -10.26
CA ALA A 75 21.27 15.10 -9.54
C ALA A 75 22.48 15.19 -10.49
N LEU A 76 22.45 14.46 -11.60
CA LEU A 76 23.52 14.47 -12.62
C LEU A 76 23.59 15.80 -13.37
N SER A 77 22.52 16.58 -13.42
CA SER A 77 22.52 17.95 -13.97
C SER A 77 23.09 18.99 -12.99
N GLY A 78 23.48 18.58 -11.79
CA GLY A 78 24.10 19.44 -10.77
C GLY A 78 23.09 20.12 -9.83
N LYS A 79 21.83 19.65 -9.78
CA LYS A 79 20.79 20.19 -8.89
C LYS A 79 20.84 19.51 -7.51
N ASP A 80 20.54 20.27 -6.47
CA ASP A 80 20.28 19.73 -5.13
C ASP A 80 18.91 19.00 -5.13
N ILE A 81 18.85 17.83 -4.49
CA ILE A 81 17.65 17.00 -4.44
C ILE A 81 17.17 16.85 -3.00
N VAL A 82 15.95 17.23 -2.75
CA VAL A 82 15.29 17.03 -1.46
C VAL A 82 14.15 16.03 -1.63
N LEU A 83 14.27 14.84 -1.03
CA LEU A 83 13.16 13.88 -0.93
C LEU A 83 12.45 14.09 0.41
N THR A 84 11.20 14.52 0.36
CA THR A 84 10.35 14.66 1.53
C THR A 84 9.14 13.72 1.46
N GLY A 85 8.34 13.64 2.52
CA GLY A 85 7.16 12.78 2.62
C GLY A 85 7.00 12.15 3.99
N ASN A 86 5.96 11.31 4.15
CA ASN A 86 5.65 10.66 5.42
C ASN A 86 6.60 9.49 5.74
N PRO A 87 6.68 9.04 7.01
CA PRO A 87 7.33 7.79 7.35
C PRO A 87 6.71 6.63 6.56
N GLY A 88 7.56 5.82 5.92
CA GLY A 88 7.08 4.67 5.11
C GLY A 88 6.93 4.94 3.61
N ASP A 89 6.97 6.20 3.14
CA ASP A 89 6.88 6.54 1.71
C ASP A 89 8.09 6.05 0.88
N GLY A 90 9.15 5.57 1.55
CA GLY A 90 10.30 4.96 0.89
C GLY A 90 11.45 5.94 0.55
N LYS A 91 11.51 7.13 1.17
CA LYS A 91 12.57 8.13 0.95
C LYS A 91 13.99 7.54 1.01
N THR A 92 14.33 6.97 2.15
CA THR A 92 15.65 6.35 2.40
C THR A 92 15.91 5.21 1.43
N HIS A 93 14.89 4.38 1.14
CA HIS A 93 14.99 3.29 0.18
C HIS A 93 15.35 3.79 -1.22
N VAL A 94 14.63 4.81 -1.72
CA VAL A 94 14.88 5.39 -3.05
C VAL A 94 16.31 5.92 -3.15
N ILE A 95 16.76 6.76 -2.19
CA ILE A 95 18.12 7.31 -2.24
C ILE A 95 19.18 6.19 -2.15
N ARG A 96 18.96 5.18 -1.32
CA ARG A 96 19.90 4.06 -1.16
C ARG A 96 20.02 3.27 -2.45
N MET A 97 18.92 3.00 -3.16
CA MET A 97 18.94 2.34 -4.45
C MET A 97 19.64 3.16 -5.54
N LEU A 98 19.49 4.48 -5.49
CA LEU A 98 20.10 5.37 -6.46
C LEU A 98 21.56 5.70 -6.13
N LYS A 99 21.98 5.52 -4.88
CA LYS A 99 23.33 5.86 -4.40
C LYS A 99 24.41 5.26 -5.30
N ASN A 100 24.35 3.96 -5.56
CA ASN A 100 25.32 3.27 -6.40
C ASN A 100 25.38 3.83 -7.83
N LYS A 101 24.21 4.17 -8.40
CA LYS A 101 24.12 4.78 -9.73
C LYS A 101 24.69 6.20 -9.73
N LEU A 102 24.43 6.98 -8.68
CA LEU A 102 24.92 8.35 -8.54
C LEU A 102 26.43 8.38 -8.28
N GLU A 103 26.95 7.57 -7.38
CA GLU A 103 28.39 7.48 -7.08
C GLU A 103 29.16 6.91 -8.28
N GLY A 104 28.61 5.91 -8.99
CA GLY A 104 29.20 5.32 -10.19
C GLY A 104 29.26 6.26 -11.39
N SER A 105 28.57 7.40 -11.36
CA SER A 105 28.64 8.41 -12.43
C SER A 105 29.98 9.15 -12.53
N GLY A 106 30.84 9.01 -11.53
CA GLY A 106 32.13 9.72 -11.45
C GLY A 106 31.99 11.20 -11.09
N LYS A 107 30.77 11.72 -10.86
CA LYS A 107 30.53 13.08 -10.40
C LYS A 107 30.53 13.13 -8.87
N PRO A 108 31.17 14.14 -8.26
CA PRO A 108 31.12 14.31 -6.81
C PRO A 108 29.71 14.73 -6.38
N ILE A 109 29.02 13.90 -5.63
CA ILE A 109 27.67 14.14 -5.12
C ILE A 109 27.66 13.86 -3.62
N ARG A 110 27.11 14.78 -2.82
CA ARG A 110 26.92 14.57 -1.38
C ARG A 110 25.56 13.94 -1.13
N ILE A 111 25.54 12.76 -0.55
CA ILE A 111 24.30 11.99 -0.28
C ILE A 111 24.10 11.79 1.22
N GLU A 112 22.94 12.22 1.74
CA GLU A 112 22.48 11.97 3.09
C GLU A 112 21.21 11.09 3.05
N LEU A 113 21.35 9.86 3.48
CA LEU A 113 20.29 8.85 3.37
C LEU A 113 19.09 9.11 4.25
N ASP A 114 19.33 9.67 5.44
CA ASP A 114 18.28 9.97 6.43
C ASP A 114 18.71 11.14 7.32
N ALA A 115 17.92 12.20 7.26
CA ALA A 115 18.14 13.38 8.10
C ALA A 115 17.51 13.25 9.50
N SER A 116 16.76 12.18 9.80
CA SER A 116 16.04 12.04 11.08
C SER A 116 17.00 11.90 12.28
N THR A 117 18.22 11.46 12.04
CA THR A 117 19.27 11.29 13.06
C THR A 117 20.20 12.50 13.19
N LEU A 118 20.05 13.50 12.33
CA LEU A 118 20.88 14.69 12.26
C LEU A 118 20.23 15.86 13.00
N SER A 119 21.06 16.72 13.62
CA SER A 119 20.59 18.02 14.08
C SER A 119 20.33 18.98 12.92
N ASP A 120 19.50 20.01 13.15
CA ASP A 120 19.25 21.06 12.13
C ASP A 120 20.56 21.74 11.69
N GLU A 121 21.50 21.90 12.62
CA GLU A 121 22.82 22.48 12.35
C GLU A 121 23.67 21.57 11.45
N ASP A 122 23.69 20.27 11.74
CA ASP A 122 24.43 19.30 10.91
C ASP A 122 23.89 19.26 9.47
N ILE A 123 22.58 19.29 9.30
CA ILE A 123 21.94 19.32 7.99
C ILE A 123 22.38 20.57 7.22
N TYR A 124 22.29 21.72 7.88
CA TYR A 124 22.67 22.99 7.27
C TYR A 124 24.18 23.03 6.91
N LEU A 125 25.06 22.60 7.81
CA LEU A 125 26.51 22.58 7.58
C LEU A 125 26.89 21.61 6.45
N LYS A 126 26.26 20.46 6.36
CA LYS A 126 26.49 19.50 5.28
C LYS A 126 26.04 20.04 3.93
N TRP A 127 24.90 20.69 3.85
CA TRP A 127 24.44 21.38 2.64
C TRP A 127 25.40 22.52 2.25
N LYS A 128 25.78 23.37 3.20
CA LYS A 128 26.72 24.49 2.96
C LYS A 128 28.06 23.99 2.44
N SER A 129 28.61 22.98 3.05
CA SER A 129 29.86 22.35 2.59
C SER A 129 29.74 21.77 1.17
N ALA A 130 28.62 21.15 0.83
CA ALA A 130 28.40 20.65 -0.53
C ALA A 130 28.37 21.81 -1.54
N ARG A 131 27.71 22.92 -1.22
CA ARG A 131 27.66 24.12 -2.07
C ARG A 131 29.03 24.77 -2.26
N GLU A 132 29.81 24.91 -1.19
CA GLU A 132 31.19 25.46 -1.25
C GLU A 132 32.12 24.63 -2.14
N ASN A 133 31.88 23.31 -2.22
CA ASN A 133 32.63 22.39 -3.07
C ASN A 133 31.98 22.15 -4.45
N ASN A 134 30.93 22.89 -4.83
CA ASN A 134 30.17 22.71 -6.06
C ASN A 134 29.68 21.30 -6.30
N MET A 135 29.28 20.61 -5.20
CA MET A 135 28.70 19.27 -5.23
C MET A 135 27.18 19.33 -5.07
N PRO A 136 26.38 18.65 -5.89
CA PRO A 136 24.96 18.45 -5.63
C PRO A 136 24.73 17.78 -4.28
N PHE A 137 23.71 18.23 -3.57
CA PHE A 137 23.30 17.69 -2.27
C PHE A 137 22.02 16.91 -2.40
N VAL A 138 22.03 15.63 -2.07
CA VAL A 138 20.87 14.73 -2.13
C VAL A 138 20.52 14.29 -0.71
N ILE A 139 19.29 14.59 -0.26
CA ILE A 139 18.89 14.33 1.13
C ILE A 139 17.47 13.75 1.22
N ALA A 140 17.30 12.72 2.09
CA ALA A 140 15.98 12.28 2.56
C ALA A 140 15.66 12.99 3.88
N ILE A 141 14.56 13.74 3.92
CA ILE A 141 14.21 14.57 5.06
C ILE A 141 12.68 14.62 5.25
N ASN A 142 12.22 14.57 6.50
CA ASN A 142 10.81 14.79 6.80
C ASN A 142 10.45 16.26 6.70
N ALA A 143 9.22 16.58 6.27
CA ALA A 143 8.77 17.95 6.08
C ALA A 143 8.89 18.80 7.35
N ALA A 144 8.64 18.25 8.55
CA ALA A 144 8.79 18.97 9.81
C ALA A 144 10.24 19.36 10.11
N VAL A 145 11.20 18.44 9.85
CA VAL A 145 12.64 18.71 10.03
C VAL A 145 13.10 19.75 9.00
N LEU A 146 12.68 19.60 7.75
CA LEU A 146 12.97 20.59 6.70
C LEU A 146 12.48 21.98 7.12
N TYR A 147 11.26 22.08 7.65
CA TYR A 147 10.69 23.33 8.16
C TYR A 147 11.56 23.91 9.29
N SER A 148 12.00 23.10 10.25
CA SER A 148 12.86 23.55 11.35
C SER A 148 14.19 24.14 10.85
N VAL A 149 14.85 23.47 9.89
CA VAL A 149 16.12 23.92 9.34
C VAL A 149 16.00 25.27 8.68
N TYR A 150 15.02 25.48 7.80
CA TYR A 150 14.92 26.76 7.09
C TYR A 150 14.42 27.91 7.99
N GLN A 151 13.74 27.63 9.09
CA GLN A 151 13.39 28.67 10.07
C GLN A 151 14.62 29.20 10.82
N LYS A 152 15.60 28.33 11.07
CA LYS A 152 16.83 28.70 11.79
C LYS A 152 17.90 29.32 10.88
N TYR A 153 18.01 28.86 9.65
CA TYR A 153 19.10 29.21 8.75
C TYR A 153 18.57 29.87 7.46
N SER A 154 18.66 31.21 7.42
CA SER A 154 18.16 31.99 6.25
C SER A 154 18.88 31.65 4.95
N GLU A 155 20.14 31.24 5.00
CA GLU A 155 20.93 30.83 3.82
C GLU A 155 20.37 29.55 3.17
N PHE A 156 19.56 28.77 3.89
CA PHE A 156 18.86 27.58 3.37
C PHE A 156 17.63 27.94 2.51
N GLN A 157 17.45 29.23 2.23
CA GLN A 157 16.31 29.77 1.49
C GLN A 157 16.06 29.11 0.12
N PRO A 158 17.06 28.73 -0.70
CA PRO A 158 16.80 28.09 -1.99
C PRO A 158 15.99 26.79 -1.87
N ILE A 159 16.24 25.98 -0.82
CA ILE A 159 15.49 24.75 -0.55
C ILE A 159 14.08 25.09 -0.05
N ARG A 160 13.95 26.07 0.83
CA ARG A 160 12.65 26.59 1.28
C ARG A 160 11.77 27.03 0.13
N ASP A 161 12.32 27.86 -0.75
CA ASP A 161 11.57 28.46 -1.86
C ASP A 161 11.14 27.36 -2.86
N ALA A 162 11.99 26.38 -3.15
CA ALA A 162 11.64 25.23 -3.97
C ALA A 162 10.52 24.37 -3.34
N TYR A 163 10.54 24.18 -2.02
CA TYR A 163 9.49 23.45 -1.30
C TYR A 163 8.15 24.19 -1.38
N PHE A 164 8.13 25.50 -1.16
CA PHE A 164 6.90 26.28 -1.24
C PHE A 164 6.34 26.35 -2.66
N GLN A 165 7.20 26.51 -3.67
CA GLN A 165 6.77 26.51 -5.07
C GLN A 165 6.13 25.17 -5.45
N MET A 166 6.75 24.05 -5.09
CA MET A 166 6.17 22.72 -5.32
C MET A 166 4.82 22.59 -4.62
N SER A 167 4.71 23.02 -3.36
CA SER A 167 3.46 22.95 -2.60
C SER A 167 2.37 23.83 -3.20
N HIS A 168 2.72 25.03 -3.68
CA HIS A 168 1.81 25.94 -4.36
C HIS A 168 1.31 25.35 -5.68
N ALA A 169 2.21 24.84 -6.51
CA ALA A 169 1.88 24.24 -7.80
C ALA A 169 0.89 23.07 -7.65
N VAL A 170 1.04 22.26 -6.61
CA VAL A 170 0.09 21.15 -6.33
C VAL A 170 -1.29 21.65 -5.91
N VAL A 171 -1.37 22.72 -5.08
CA VAL A 171 -2.65 23.26 -4.59
C VAL A 171 -3.41 24.00 -5.69
N PHE A 172 -2.70 24.76 -6.53
CA PHE A 172 -3.31 25.65 -7.52
C PHE A 172 -3.21 25.14 -8.96
N HIS A 173 -2.65 23.95 -9.18
CA HIS A 173 -2.40 23.36 -10.52
C HIS A 173 -1.55 24.24 -11.46
N ASP A 174 -0.71 25.07 -10.88
CA ASP A 174 0.23 25.87 -11.65
C ASP A 174 1.37 25.03 -12.22
N GLU A 175 1.93 25.45 -13.34
CA GLU A 175 3.16 24.82 -13.84
C GLU A 175 4.30 25.07 -12.85
N VAL A 176 5.02 23.98 -12.49
CA VAL A 176 6.22 24.10 -11.66
C VAL A 176 7.30 24.79 -12.47
N THR A 177 7.51 26.07 -12.23
CA THR A 177 8.65 26.77 -12.79
C THR A 177 9.91 26.27 -12.07
N GLU A 178 10.81 25.61 -12.82
CA GLU A 178 12.13 25.22 -12.33
C GLU A 178 12.96 26.47 -11.98
N ASN A 179 12.79 26.98 -10.78
CA ASN A 179 13.57 28.10 -10.28
C ASN A 179 14.75 27.60 -9.44
N GLY A 180 15.93 27.65 -10.03
CA GLY A 180 17.17 27.43 -9.31
C GLY A 180 17.72 26.01 -9.36
N ASN A 181 18.78 25.78 -8.57
CA ASN A 181 19.54 24.54 -8.51
C ASN A 181 18.97 23.53 -7.51
N VAL A 182 17.69 23.62 -7.12
CA VAL A 182 17.07 22.73 -6.13
C VAL A 182 15.79 22.11 -6.69
N VAL A 183 15.66 20.80 -6.56
CA VAL A 183 14.43 20.05 -6.89
C VAL A 183 13.92 19.33 -5.65
N VAL A 184 12.65 19.51 -5.35
CA VAL A 184 11.97 18.85 -4.22
C VAL A 184 11.02 17.81 -4.75
N PHE A 185 11.16 16.57 -4.28
CA PHE A 185 10.24 15.47 -4.54
C PHE A 185 9.49 15.13 -3.25
N ASP A 186 8.20 15.40 -3.23
CA ASP A 186 7.34 15.05 -2.08
C ASP A 186 6.65 13.71 -2.32
N LEU A 187 7.17 12.66 -1.70
CA LEU A 187 6.64 11.30 -1.83
C LEU A 187 5.27 11.13 -1.19
N SER A 188 4.84 12.03 -0.28
CA SER A 188 3.50 11.99 0.30
C SER A 188 2.40 12.28 -0.73
N LYS A 189 2.75 12.87 -1.86
CA LYS A 189 1.84 13.16 -2.98
C LYS A 189 1.85 12.09 -4.07
N ARG A 190 2.68 11.06 -3.89
CA ARG A 190 2.78 9.95 -4.82
C ARG A 190 1.58 9.02 -4.66
N GLU A 191 0.81 8.83 -5.72
CA GLU A 191 -0.22 7.80 -5.76
C GLU A 191 0.44 6.41 -5.86
N VAL A 192 0.35 5.62 -4.80
CA VAL A 192 0.94 4.27 -4.71
C VAL A 192 -0.02 3.19 -5.19
N LEU A 193 -1.33 3.39 -4.98
CA LEU A 193 -2.35 2.40 -5.34
C LEU A 193 -2.76 2.52 -6.81
N THR A 194 -1.79 2.44 -7.74
CA THR A 194 -2.00 2.42 -9.18
C THR A 194 -1.85 1.00 -9.73
N ALA A 195 -2.48 0.72 -10.89
CA ALA A 195 -2.39 -0.60 -11.52
C ALA A 195 -0.95 -1.01 -11.86
N ASP A 196 -0.12 -0.06 -12.34
CA ASP A 196 1.29 -0.31 -12.68
C ASP A 196 2.12 -0.65 -11.43
N ILE A 197 1.98 0.11 -10.34
CA ILE A 197 2.73 -0.13 -9.10
C ILE A 197 2.26 -1.44 -8.45
N LEU A 198 0.95 -1.71 -8.42
CA LEU A 198 0.41 -2.98 -7.90
C LEU A 198 0.99 -4.17 -8.67
N LYS A 199 0.95 -4.13 -9.99
CA LYS A 199 1.49 -5.19 -10.85
C LYS A 199 2.97 -5.42 -10.58
N LYS A 200 3.79 -4.37 -10.61
CA LYS A 200 5.22 -4.45 -10.31
C LYS A 200 5.51 -5.01 -8.90
N ALA A 201 4.73 -4.61 -7.92
CA ALA A 201 4.88 -5.11 -6.55
C ALA A 201 4.55 -6.60 -6.45
N ILE A 202 3.50 -7.06 -7.13
CA ILE A 202 3.16 -8.49 -7.21
C ILE A 202 4.28 -9.25 -7.91
N GLU A 203 4.71 -8.84 -9.10
CA GLU A 203 5.78 -9.47 -9.87
C GLU A 203 7.07 -9.61 -9.03
N LYS A 204 7.46 -8.54 -8.33
CA LYS A 204 8.65 -8.53 -7.47
C LYS A 204 8.56 -9.50 -6.30
N LEU A 205 7.43 -9.54 -5.60
CA LEU A 205 7.29 -10.37 -4.40
C LEU A 205 6.92 -11.82 -4.71
N THR A 206 6.46 -12.13 -5.93
CA THR A 206 6.19 -13.49 -6.40
C THR A 206 7.30 -14.06 -7.29
N ASP A 207 8.41 -13.33 -7.47
CA ASP A 207 9.54 -13.79 -8.26
C ASP A 207 10.10 -15.10 -7.72
N SER A 208 10.32 -16.06 -8.62
CA SER A 208 10.76 -17.42 -8.27
C SER A 208 12.09 -17.48 -7.52
N THR A 209 12.93 -16.46 -7.66
CA THR A 209 14.22 -16.36 -6.95
C THR A 209 14.06 -16.29 -5.43
N HIS A 210 12.92 -15.79 -4.94
CA HIS A 210 12.62 -15.78 -3.52
C HIS A 210 12.20 -17.15 -2.97
N TYR A 211 11.84 -18.10 -3.82
CA TYR A 211 11.22 -19.39 -3.47
C TYR A 211 12.11 -20.60 -3.82
N THR A 212 13.39 -20.40 -4.01
CA THR A 212 14.34 -21.46 -4.38
C THR A 212 14.38 -22.63 -3.39
N GLU A 213 14.18 -22.36 -2.11
CA GLU A 213 14.12 -23.37 -1.04
C GLU A 213 12.89 -24.28 -1.14
N CYS A 214 11.85 -23.83 -1.86
CA CYS A 214 10.64 -24.62 -2.04
C CYS A 214 10.83 -25.81 -2.99
N ALA A 215 11.87 -25.82 -3.82
CA ALA A 215 12.12 -26.89 -4.79
C ALA A 215 12.27 -28.28 -4.13
N GLY A 216 12.79 -28.35 -2.90
CA GLY A 216 12.91 -29.59 -2.12
C GLY A 216 11.78 -29.82 -1.12
N CYS A 217 10.76 -28.97 -1.08
CA CYS A 217 9.69 -29.06 -0.10
C CYS A 217 8.66 -30.13 -0.50
N PRO A 218 8.30 -31.08 0.38
CA PRO A 218 7.31 -32.12 0.09
C PRO A 218 5.89 -31.58 -0.16
N LEU A 219 5.62 -30.34 0.21
CA LEU A 219 4.33 -29.68 0.01
C LEU A 219 4.30 -28.83 -1.28
N ASN A 220 5.39 -28.75 -2.06
CA ASN A 220 5.55 -27.80 -3.15
C ASN A 220 4.32 -27.72 -4.08
N GLU A 221 3.80 -28.85 -4.56
CA GLU A 221 2.66 -28.90 -5.48
C GLU A 221 1.33 -28.48 -4.84
N ASN A 222 1.17 -28.66 -3.54
CA ASN A 222 -0.06 -28.37 -2.80
C ASN A 222 0.05 -27.19 -1.86
N CYS A 223 1.17 -26.47 -1.86
CA CYS A 223 1.43 -25.37 -0.96
C CYS A 223 0.56 -24.15 -1.29
N ASP A 224 -0.14 -23.61 -0.26
CA ASP A 224 -0.95 -22.40 -0.40
C ASP A 224 -0.11 -21.21 -0.92
N VAL A 225 1.18 -21.11 -0.57
CA VAL A 225 2.07 -20.03 -1.03
C VAL A 225 2.18 -20.03 -2.55
N HIS A 226 2.47 -21.18 -3.16
CA HIS A 226 2.57 -21.29 -4.62
C HIS A 226 1.25 -21.05 -5.32
N LYS A 227 0.15 -21.57 -4.76
CA LYS A 227 -1.21 -21.32 -5.26
C LYS A 227 -1.53 -19.81 -5.20
N ASN A 228 -1.25 -19.16 -4.08
CA ASN A 228 -1.47 -17.73 -3.92
C ASN A 228 -0.60 -16.91 -4.88
N CYS A 229 0.69 -17.25 -5.04
CA CYS A 229 1.55 -16.58 -6.02
C CYS A 229 1.00 -16.71 -7.46
N THR A 230 0.54 -17.89 -7.85
CA THR A 230 -0.05 -18.11 -9.18
C THR A 230 -1.34 -17.27 -9.36
N LEU A 231 -2.22 -17.29 -8.38
CA LEU A 231 -3.49 -16.54 -8.43
C LEU A 231 -3.27 -15.01 -8.39
N LEU A 232 -2.30 -14.52 -7.62
CA LEU A 232 -1.91 -13.11 -7.60
C LEU A 232 -1.44 -12.62 -8.97
N ASN A 233 -0.80 -13.49 -9.77
CA ASN A 233 -0.35 -13.15 -11.13
C ASN A 233 -1.47 -13.28 -12.18
N SER A 234 -2.69 -13.68 -11.81
CA SER A 234 -3.85 -13.62 -12.70
C SER A 234 -4.22 -12.18 -13.03
N ALA A 235 -4.35 -11.87 -14.32
CA ALA A 235 -4.72 -10.53 -14.78
C ALA A 235 -6.06 -10.08 -14.19
N LEU A 236 -7.06 -10.97 -14.15
CA LEU A 236 -8.37 -10.65 -13.59
C LEU A 236 -8.30 -10.39 -12.09
N PHE A 237 -7.52 -11.17 -11.32
CA PHE A 237 -7.35 -10.92 -9.89
C PHE A 237 -6.71 -9.55 -9.64
N GLN A 238 -5.66 -9.19 -10.39
CA GLN A 238 -4.99 -7.90 -10.27
C GLN A 238 -5.94 -6.75 -10.59
N GLU A 239 -6.73 -6.88 -11.66
CA GLU A 239 -7.75 -5.90 -12.03
C GLU A 239 -8.78 -5.70 -10.91
N ARG A 240 -9.33 -6.79 -10.36
CA ARG A 240 -10.31 -6.75 -9.27
C ARG A 240 -9.73 -6.19 -7.97
N LEU A 241 -8.51 -6.58 -7.63
CA LEU A 241 -7.82 -6.02 -6.47
C LEU A 241 -7.56 -4.52 -6.67
N PHE A 242 -7.15 -4.11 -7.87
CA PHE A 242 -6.94 -2.70 -8.19
C PHE A 242 -8.22 -1.88 -8.04
N VAL A 243 -9.38 -2.36 -8.49
CA VAL A 243 -10.67 -1.67 -8.28
C VAL A 243 -10.95 -1.43 -6.78
N ILE A 244 -10.66 -2.40 -5.92
CA ILE A 244 -10.80 -2.22 -4.46
C ILE A 244 -9.83 -1.15 -3.95
N LEU A 245 -8.55 -1.23 -4.33
CA LEU A 245 -7.53 -0.29 -3.90
C LEU A 245 -7.79 1.14 -4.43
N GLN A 246 -8.30 1.27 -5.63
CA GLN A 246 -8.72 2.56 -6.18
C GLN A 246 -9.83 3.21 -5.33
N ARG A 247 -10.80 2.41 -4.86
CA ARG A 247 -11.84 2.91 -3.94
C ARG A 247 -11.27 3.35 -2.59
N VAL A 248 -10.20 2.68 -2.11
CA VAL A 248 -9.46 3.09 -0.91
C VAL A 248 -8.84 4.48 -1.11
N SER A 249 -8.15 4.70 -2.24
CA SER A 249 -7.60 6.02 -2.61
C SER A 249 -8.69 7.07 -2.75
N MET A 250 -9.80 6.76 -3.43
CA MET A 250 -10.93 7.70 -3.61
C MET A 250 -11.57 8.12 -2.29
N LYS A 251 -11.46 7.32 -1.22
CA LYS A 251 -11.87 7.70 0.14
C LYS A 251 -10.81 8.55 0.87
N GLY A 252 -9.73 8.93 0.20
CA GLY A 252 -8.68 9.79 0.75
C GLY A 252 -7.61 9.06 1.55
N TYR A 253 -7.55 7.72 1.48
CA TYR A 253 -6.48 6.97 2.14
C TYR A 253 -5.18 7.07 1.33
N HIS A 254 -4.13 7.58 1.94
CA HIS A 254 -2.80 7.62 1.36
C HIS A 254 -2.00 6.38 1.78
N ALA A 255 -1.85 5.44 0.85
CA ALA A 255 -1.06 4.24 1.08
C ALA A 255 0.42 4.47 0.82
N THR A 256 1.26 3.86 1.65
CA THR A 256 2.71 3.83 1.46
C THR A 256 3.13 2.60 0.64
N VAL A 257 4.31 2.65 0.02
CA VAL A 257 4.89 1.48 -0.68
C VAL A 257 5.05 0.30 0.27
N ARG A 258 5.43 0.57 1.53
CA ARG A 258 5.57 -0.47 2.57
C ARG A 258 4.25 -1.17 2.86
N GLU A 259 3.15 -0.43 2.97
CA GLU A 259 1.83 -1.02 3.21
C GLU A 259 1.37 -1.87 2.04
N LEU A 260 1.62 -1.44 0.79
CA LEU A 260 1.31 -2.24 -0.39
C LEU A 260 2.13 -3.54 -0.42
N GLN A 261 3.44 -3.48 -0.15
CA GLN A 261 4.29 -4.67 -0.06
C GLN A 261 3.86 -5.60 1.08
N SER A 262 3.49 -5.03 2.23
CA SER A 262 2.94 -5.76 3.37
C SER A 262 1.62 -6.46 3.03
N LEU A 263 0.72 -5.80 2.31
CA LEU A 263 -0.50 -6.40 1.78
C LEU A 263 -0.18 -7.63 0.92
N ILE A 264 0.69 -7.50 -0.07
CA ILE A 264 1.03 -8.59 -0.99
C ILE A 264 1.69 -9.75 -0.22
N ALA A 265 2.63 -9.47 0.67
CA ALA A 265 3.25 -10.48 1.51
C ALA A 265 2.22 -11.25 2.36
N TYR A 266 1.24 -10.54 2.90
CA TYR A 266 0.14 -11.18 3.62
C TYR A 266 -0.74 -12.04 2.71
N LEU A 267 -1.04 -11.58 1.50
CA LEU A 267 -1.80 -12.36 0.52
C LEU A 267 -1.08 -13.65 0.12
N ILE A 268 0.25 -13.65 0.12
CA ILE A 268 1.06 -14.85 -0.18
C ILE A 268 1.05 -15.82 1.00
N PHE A 269 1.30 -15.36 2.23
CA PHE A 269 1.61 -16.23 3.39
C PHE A 269 0.46 -16.34 4.41
N GLY A 270 -0.48 -15.42 4.46
CA GLY A 270 -1.49 -15.36 5.52
C GLY A 270 -0.87 -15.19 6.92
N ASN A 271 0.29 -14.52 7.02
CA ASN A 271 1.11 -14.38 8.25
C ASN A 271 1.58 -15.71 8.86
N ARG A 272 1.68 -16.79 8.07
CA ARG A 272 2.07 -18.14 8.52
C ARG A 272 3.53 -18.43 8.20
N SER A 273 4.19 -19.23 9.04
CA SER A 273 5.44 -19.91 8.71
C SER A 273 5.18 -21.13 7.84
N CYS A 274 6.21 -21.66 7.16
CA CYS A 274 6.09 -22.90 6.36
C CYS A 274 5.54 -24.09 7.19
N LYS A 275 5.93 -24.18 8.48
CA LYS A 275 5.44 -25.23 9.38
C LYS A 275 3.93 -25.08 9.66
N GLU A 276 3.44 -23.87 9.80
CA GLU A 276 2.02 -23.57 10.00
C GLU A 276 1.24 -23.81 8.71
N ILE A 277 1.77 -23.39 7.56
CA ILE A 277 1.18 -23.64 6.25
C ILE A 277 0.98 -25.15 6.04
N GLY A 278 2.00 -25.98 6.30
CA GLY A 278 1.88 -27.43 6.18
C GLY A 278 0.77 -28.07 7.04
N ARG A 279 0.32 -27.40 8.12
CA ARG A 279 -0.78 -27.86 8.98
C ARG A 279 -2.14 -27.35 8.55
N THR A 280 -2.19 -26.26 7.80
CA THR A 280 -3.41 -25.50 7.49
C THR A 280 -3.71 -25.41 5.99
N THR A 281 -2.92 -26.10 5.17
CA THR A 281 -3.13 -26.13 3.71
C THR A 281 -4.54 -26.59 3.37
N GLY A 282 -5.20 -25.85 2.47
CA GLY A 282 -6.56 -26.12 2.03
C GLY A 282 -7.66 -25.57 2.97
N SER A 283 -7.30 -24.90 4.06
CA SER A 283 -8.30 -24.23 4.90
C SER A 283 -8.88 -23.00 4.22
N ASN A 284 -10.20 -22.88 4.21
CA ASN A 284 -10.95 -21.75 3.65
C ASN A 284 -10.51 -20.39 4.22
N GLN A 285 -10.10 -20.35 5.48
CA GLN A 285 -9.61 -19.14 6.15
C GLN A 285 -8.41 -18.53 5.43
N TYR A 286 -7.54 -19.36 4.83
CA TYR A 286 -6.32 -18.94 4.16
C TYR A 286 -6.44 -18.93 2.63
N ASN A 287 -7.65 -19.07 2.10
CA ASN A 287 -7.90 -18.83 0.68
C ASN A 287 -7.57 -17.38 0.33
N LEU A 288 -6.90 -17.15 -0.81
CA LEU A 288 -6.43 -15.83 -1.24
C LEU A 288 -7.50 -14.74 -1.14
N VAL A 289 -8.74 -15.03 -1.57
CA VAL A 289 -9.81 -14.03 -1.56
C VAL A 289 -10.26 -13.65 -0.13
N ASN A 290 -10.12 -14.54 0.84
CA ASN A 290 -10.38 -14.23 2.24
C ASN A 290 -9.24 -13.44 2.87
N LEU A 291 -7.99 -13.70 2.46
CA LEU A 291 -6.84 -12.95 2.93
C LEU A 291 -6.93 -11.46 2.58
N VAL A 292 -7.53 -11.08 1.45
CA VAL A 292 -7.73 -9.66 1.09
C VAL A 292 -8.44 -8.88 2.20
N PHE A 293 -9.36 -9.54 2.93
CA PHE A 293 -10.21 -8.88 3.94
C PHE A 293 -9.87 -9.25 5.38
N SER A 294 -8.88 -10.12 5.64
CA SER A 294 -8.61 -10.65 6.98
C SER A 294 -7.34 -10.12 7.65
N GLY A 295 -6.47 -9.41 6.92
CA GLY A 295 -5.24 -8.86 7.47
C GLY A 295 -5.47 -7.75 8.51
N LYS A 296 -4.41 -7.41 9.24
CA LYS A 296 -4.39 -6.33 10.23
C LYS A 296 -3.57 -5.15 9.74
N GLY A 297 -3.95 -3.95 10.15
CA GLY A 297 -3.27 -2.71 9.80
C GLY A 297 -4.15 -1.75 9.00
N ALA A 298 -3.72 -0.49 8.91
CA ALA A 298 -4.52 0.62 8.40
C ALA A 298 -5.01 0.41 6.95
N LEU A 299 -4.16 -0.14 6.07
CA LEU A 299 -4.57 -0.43 4.70
C LEU A 299 -5.65 -1.53 4.64
N PHE A 300 -5.55 -2.59 5.47
CA PHE A 300 -6.59 -3.63 5.53
C PHE A 300 -7.91 -3.10 6.09
N ASP A 301 -7.85 -2.21 7.09
CA ASP A 301 -9.04 -1.55 7.62
C ASP A 301 -9.69 -0.65 6.56
N ALA A 302 -8.88 0.07 5.78
CA ALA A 302 -9.34 0.87 4.66
C ALA A 302 -9.97 0.01 3.55
N ILE A 303 -9.39 -1.15 3.21
CA ILE A 303 -9.96 -2.11 2.26
C ILE A 303 -11.34 -2.57 2.74
N ARG A 304 -11.46 -3.06 3.98
CA ARG A 304 -12.74 -3.51 4.55
C ARG A 304 -13.80 -2.41 4.56
N SER A 305 -13.39 -1.18 4.86
CA SER A 305 -14.30 -0.03 4.86
C SER A 305 -14.64 0.47 3.46
N ALA A 306 -13.78 0.20 2.47
CA ALA A 306 -14.03 0.62 1.10
C ALA A 306 -15.10 -0.24 0.44
N ILE A 307 -14.86 -1.53 0.40
CA ILE A 307 -15.78 -2.52 -0.17
C ILE A 307 -15.31 -3.94 0.15
N ASP A 308 -16.25 -4.77 0.63
CA ASP A 308 -16.14 -6.23 0.62
C ASP A 308 -17.34 -6.77 -0.19
N PRO A 309 -17.13 -7.56 -1.24
CA PRO A 309 -18.24 -8.11 -2.06
C PRO A 309 -19.33 -8.80 -1.23
N VAL A 310 -18.97 -9.35 -0.07
CA VAL A 310 -19.91 -10.02 0.84
C VAL A 310 -20.93 -9.04 1.44
N THR A 311 -20.57 -7.79 1.62
CA THR A 311 -21.45 -6.77 2.22
C THR A 311 -22.48 -6.20 1.24
N ILE A 312 -22.35 -6.53 -0.04
CA ILE A 312 -23.25 -6.07 -1.09
C ILE A 312 -24.30 -7.13 -1.34
N SER A 313 -25.57 -6.81 -1.13
CA SER A 313 -26.67 -7.69 -1.48
C SER A 313 -26.98 -7.57 -2.98
N HIS A 314 -26.94 -8.68 -3.70
CA HIS A 314 -27.32 -8.76 -5.11
C HIS A 314 -28.21 -9.99 -5.32
N PRO A 315 -29.54 -9.87 -5.18
CA PRO A 315 -30.44 -11.02 -5.09
C PRO A 315 -30.24 -12.06 -6.19
N ILE A 316 -30.06 -11.63 -7.43
CA ILE A 316 -29.91 -12.54 -8.58
C ILE A 316 -28.59 -13.32 -8.49
N TRP A 317 -27.46 -12.63 -8.25
CA TRP A 317 -26.17 -13.30 -8.16
C TRP A 317 -26.01 -14.08 -6.87
N ASP A 318 -26.57 -13.60 -5.75
CA ASP A 318 -26.54 -14.29 -4.48
C ASP A 318 -27.26 -15.64 -4.58
N GLU A 319 -28.45 -15.68 -5.22
CA GLU A 319 -29.18 -16.91 -5.50
C GLU A 319 -28.38 -17.87 -6.40
N ARG A 320 -27.81 -17.39 -7.49
CA ARG A 320 -27.01 -18.21 -8.41
C ARG A 320 -25.75 -18.77 -7.74
N ILE A 321 -25.08 -17.98 -6.88
CA ILE A 321 -23.92 -18.42 -6.10
C ILE A 321 -24.33 -19.50 -5.11
N LEU A 322 -25.46 -19.34 -4.41
CA LEU A 322 -25.98 -20.34 -3.45
C LEU A 322 -26.31 -21.66 -4.15
N LEU A 323 -26.99 -21.61 -5.28
CA LEU A 323 -27.41 -22.78 -6.06
C LEU A 323 -26.28 -23.38 -6.90
N ASN A 324 -25.09 -22.74 -6.92
CA ASN A 324 -24.01 -23.07 -7.84
C ASN A 324 -24.43 -23.08 -9.33
N ASP A 325 -25.39 -22.20 -9.68
CA ASP A 325 -25.91 -22.01 -11.04
C ASP A 325 -25.09 -20.93 -11.79
N ILE A 326 -23.78 -21.15 -11.88
CA ILE A 326 -22.85 -20.25 -12.57
C ILE A 326 -22.16 -21.06 -13.68
N PRO A 327 -22.19 -20.58 -14.94
CA PRO A 327 -21.57 -21.29 -16.04
C PRO A 327 -20.07 -21.51 -15.82
N ASN A 328 -19.61 -22.74 -16.04
CA ASN A 328 -18.22 -23.11 -15.83
C ASN A 328 -17.23 -22.33 -16.71
N ASP A 329 -17.61 -21.98 -17.94
CA ASP A 329 -16.83 -21.21 -18.90
C ASP A 329 -16.69 -19.72 -18.52
N SER A 330 -17.43 -19.26 -17.51
CA SER A 330 -17.34 -17.91 -16.98
C SER A 330 -16.21 -17.71 -15.94
N TRP A 331 -15.60 -18.81 -15.47
CA TRP A 331 -14.48 -18.76 -14.52
C TRP A 331 -13.15 -18.59 -15.27
N VAL A 332 -12.16 -18.07 -14.56
CA VAL A 332 -10.78 -17.98 -15.07
C VAL A 332 -10.20 -19.39 -15.27
N ASP A 333 -9.47 -19.59 -16.35
CA ASP A 333 -8.86 -20.88 -16.68
C ASP A 333 -8.03 -21.41 -15.49
N GLY A 334 -8.29 -22.66 -15.11
CA GLY A 334 -7.65 -23.32 -13.98
C GLY A 334 -8.21 -23.00 -12.60
N TYR A 335 -9.29 -22.18 -12.51
CA TYR A 335 -9.99 -21.94 -11.26
C TYR A 335 -11.23 -22.81 -11.16
N GLU A 336 -11.11 -23.89 -10.39
CA GLU A 336 -12.21 -24.82 -10.19
C GLU A 336 -12.93 -24.53 -8.87
N ILE A 337 -14.26 -24.38 -8.95
CA ILE A 337 -15.11 -24.33 -7.78
C ILE A 337 -15.80 -25.69 -7.63
N PRO A 338 -15.91 -26.24 -6.40
CA PRO A 338 -16.67 -27.46 -6.17
C PRO A 338 -18.11 -27.32 -6.70
N ALA A 339 -18.60 -28.33 -7.41
CA ALA A 339 -19.90 -28.32 -8.08
C ALA A 339 -21.11 -28.37 -7.13
N GLU A 340 -20.90 -28.47 -5.84
CA GLU A 340 -21.96 -28.63 -4.84
C GLU A 340 -22.60 -27.30 -4.49
N ALA A 341 -23.93 -27.30 -4.39
CA ALA A 341 -24.70 -26.18 -3.86
C ALA A 341 -24.31 -25.91 -2.38
N ILE A 342 -24.41 -24.67 -1.96
CA ILE A 342 -24.09 -24.29 -0.59
C ILE A 342 -25.30 -24.60 0.30
N ALA A 343 -25.08 -25.33 1.39
CA ALA A 343 -26.11 -25.52 2.39
C ALA A 343 -26.58 -24.17 2.95
N TYR A 344 -27.88 -24.01 3.15
CA TYR A 344 -28.51 -22.72 3.47
C TYR A 344 -27.99 -22.08 4.78
N ASP A 345 -27.48 -22.89 5.68
CA ASP A 345 -26.92 -22.46 6.98
C ASP A 345 -25.38 -22.25 6.94
N ASN A 346 -24.72 -22.46 5.79
CA ASN A 346 -23.27 -22.33 5.66
C ASN A 346 -22.87 -20.93 5.16
N ASP A 347 -23.05 -19.92 6.01
CA ASP A 347 -22.71 -18.52 5.72
C ASP A 347 -21.21 -18.32 5.38
N GLU A 348 -20.32 -19.08 6.04
CA GLU A 348 -18.88 -18.99 5.78
C GLU A 348 -18.53 -19.42 4.34
N LEU A 349 -19.10 -20.52 3.88
CA LEU A 349 -18.89 -20.99 2.52
C LEU A 349 -19.52 -20.03 1.49
N PHE A 350 -20.69 -19.46 1.78
CA PHE A 350 -21.32 -18.47 0.93
C PHE A 350 -20.45 -17.23 0.77
N ARG A 351 -19.91 -16.71 1.88
CA ARG A 351 -18.98 -15.56 1.86
C ARG A 351 -17.73 -15.85 1.03
N LEU A 352 -17.13 -17.02 1.20
CA LEU A 352 -15.99 -17.44 0.40
C LEU A 352 -16.36 -17.48 -1.10
N ARG A 353 -17.47 -18.14 -1.47
CA ARG A 353 -17.93 -18.27 -2.86
C ARG A 353 -18.22 -16.92 -3.49
N LYS A 354 -18.79 -15.99 -2.75
CA LYS A 354 -19.11 -14.65 -3.23
C LYS A 354 -17.84 -13.85 -3.51
N ARG A 355 -16.81 -13.95 -2.65
CA ARG A 355 -15.49 -13.37 -2.92
C ARG A 355 -14.80 -14.05 -4.09
N GLN A 356 -14.86 -15.38 -4.20
CA GLN A 356 -14.34 -16.12 -5.34
C GLN A 356 -15.00 -15.67 -6.65
N PHE A 357 -16.32 -15.52 -6.66
CA PHE A 357 -17.06 -15.01 -7.80
C PHE A 357 -16.57 -13.62 -8.21
N TYR A 358 -16.41 -12.72 -7.27
CA TYR A 358 -15.89 -11.38 -7.56
C TYR A 358 -14.51 -11.42 -8.19
N PHE A 359 -13.58 -12.18 -7.64
CA PHE A 359 -12.17 -12.15 -8.08
C PHE A 359 -11.87 -13.01 -9.31
N PHE A 360 -12.59 -14.11 -9.51
CA PHE A 360 -12.23 -15.12 -10.51
C PHE A 360 -13.32 -15.43 -11.54
N ASN A 361 -14.49 -14.78 -11.46
CA ASN A 361 -15.51 -14.92 -12.48
C ASN A 361 -15.52 -13.69 -13.41
N LYS A 362 -15.67 -13.92 -14.71
CA LYS A 362 -15.75 -12.84 -15.72
C LYS A 362 -16.90 -11.87 -15.44
N ASN A 363 -17.96 -12.33 -14.79
CA ASN A 363 -19.12 -11.53 -14.39
C ASN A 363 -19.00 -10.95 -12.97
N GLY A 364 -17.85 -11.10 -12.31
CA GLY A 364 -17.67 -10.67 -10.91
C GLY A 364 -17.94 -9.20 -10.65
N GLU A 365 -17.69 -8.32 -11.65
CA GLU A 365 -18.03 -6.89 -11.57
C GLU A 365 -19.51 -6.63 -11.38
N ALA A 366 -20.36 -7.52 -11.85
CA ALA A 366 -21.79 -7.35 -11.71
C ALA A 366 -22.24 -7.21 -10.24
N LEU A 367 -21.46 -7.75 -9.28
CA LEU A 367 -21.70 -7.51 -7.86
C LEU A 367 -21.55 -6.03 -7.46
N LEU A 368 -20.72 -5.27 -8.18
CA LEU A 368 -20.45 -3.85 -7.90
C LEU A 368 -21.30 -2.90 -8.75
N THR A 369 -21.96 -3.40 -9.79
CA THR A 369 -22.69 -2.58 -10.77
C THR A 369 -23.79 -1.75 -10.13
N ILE A 370 -24.46 -2.28 -9.10
CA ILE A 370 -25.50 -1.53 -8.37
C ILE A 370 -24.89 -0.27 -7.72
N MET A 371 -23.71 -0.40 -7.11
CA MET A 371 -23.05 0.75 -6.48
C MET A 371 -22.53 1.75 -7.51
N ASP A 372 -22.02 1.29 -8.65
CA ASP A 372 -21.51 2.16 -9.70
C ASP A 372 -22.66 2.90 -10.43
N ASP A 373 -23.79 2.23 -10.66
CA ASP A 373 -25.00 2.88 -11.14
C ASP A 373 -25.52 3.93 -10.16
N ASP A 374 -25.53 3.64 -8.86
CA ASP A 374 -25.96 4.58 -7.84
C ASP A 374 -24.97 5.74 -7.69
N ALA A 375 -23.67 5.49 -7.78
CA ALA A 375 -22.64 6.54 -7.80
C ALA A 375 -22.80 7.43 -9.03
N THR A 376 -23.02 6.85 -10.21
CA THR A 376 -23.28 7.58 -11.46
C THR A 376 -24.57 8.40 -11.36
N ARG A 377 -25.64 7.83 -10.80
CA ARG A 377 -26.91 8.53 -10.56
C ARG A 377 -26.75 9.64 -9.53
N PHE A 378 -25.95 9.41 -8.49
CA PHE A 378 -25.66 10.43 -7.48
C PHE A 378 -24.87 11.60 -8.08
N GLN A 379 -23.87 11.35 -8.90
CA GLN A 379 -23.11 12.38 -9.62
C GLN A 379 -24.03 13.17 -10.57
N ALA A 380 -24.89 12.50 -11.28
CA ALA A 380 -25.87 13.14 -12.16
C ALA A 380 -26.94 13.92 -11.37
N PHE A 381 -27.30 13.46 -10.15
CA PHE A 381 -28.17 14.18 -9.23
C PHE A 381 -27.54 15.50 -8.74
N LEU A 382 -26.23 15.50 -8.49
CA LEU A 382 -25.49 16.71 -8.11
C LEU A 382 -25.28 17.69 -9.29
N GLY A 383 -25.46 17.22 -10.52
CA GLY A 383 -25.35 18.04 -11.73
C GLY A 383 -26.52 19.02 -11.91
N GLN A 384 -26.36 19.98 -12.83
CA GLN A 384 -27.37 21.02 -13.07
C GLN A 384 -28.66 20.49 -13.72
N ASP A 385 -28.63 19.33 -14.42
CA ASP A 385 -29.81 18.72 -15.07
C ASP A 385 -30.24 17.43 -14.38
N ASN A 386 -30.70 17.55 -13.15
CA ASN A 386 -31.10 16.41 -12.30
C ASN A 386 -32.59 16.01 -12.43
N GLY A 387 -33.38 16.71 -13.24
CA GLY A 387 -34.84 16.55 -13.28
C GLY A 387 -35.34 15.14 -13.66
N LYS A 388 -34.62 14.41 -14.53
CA LYS A 388 -34.95 13.03 -14.88
C LYS A 388 -34.69 12.07 -13.73
N ILE A 389 -33.58 12.26 -13.03
CA ILE A 389 -33.16 11.40 -11.91
C ILE A 389 -34.06 11.60 -10.71
N VAL A 390 -34.43 12.84 -10.40
CA VAL A 390 -35.39 13.14 -9.34
C VAL A 390 -36.73 12.46 -9.62
N LYS A 391 -37.25 12.52 -10.85
CA LYS A 391 -38.51 11.85 -11.24
C LYS A 391 -38.40 10.32 -11.08
N GLU A 392 -37.27 9.72 -11.45
CA GLU A 392 -37.07 8.28 -11.30
C GLU A 392 -36.97 7.88 -9.80
N LEU A 393 -36.25 8.62 -8.99
CA LEU A 393 -36.16 8.38 -7.55
C LEU A 393 -37.53 8.49 -6.89
N VAL A 394 -38.32 9.53 -7.20
CA VAL A 394 -39.70 9.70 -6.68
C VAL A 394 -40.57 8.52 -7.14
N ARG A 395 -40.48 8.09 -8.38
CA ARG A 395 -41.23 6.93 -8.88
C ARG A 395 -40.89 5.65 -8.13
N ARG A 396 -39.58 5.40 -7.86
CA ARG A 396 -39.11 4.23 -7.10
C ARG A 396 -39.57 4.27 -5.65
N LEU A 397 -39.47 5.42 -5.00
CA LEU A 397 -39.99 5.62 -3.63
C LEU A 397 -41.48 5.33 -3.57
N ASN A 398 -42.26 5.88 -4.49
CA ASN A 398 -43.72 5.65 -4.56
C ASN A 398 -44.11 4.20 -4.91
N ALA A 399 -43.21 3.44 -5.56
CA ALA A 399 -43.47 2.03 -5.84
C ALA A 399 -43.09 1.11 -4.65
N PHE A 400 -42.28 1.62 -3.71
CA PHE A 400 -41.85 0.89 -2.53
C PHE A 400 -42.84 1.04 -1.37
N PHE A 401 -43.60 2.14 -1.32
CA PHE A 401 -44.67 2.42 -0.37
C PHE A 401 -46.04 2.18 -1.01
#